data_46976dad8acf55a3c29f647193d444e0
#
_entry.id   46976dad8acf55a3c29f647193d444e0
#
_cell.length_a   1.000
_cell.length_b   1.000
_cell.length_c   1.000
_cell.angle_alpha   90.00
_cell.angle_beta   90.00
_cell.angle_gamma   90.00
#
_symmetry.space_group_name_H-M   'P 1'
#
loop_
_entity.id
_entity.type
_entity.pdbx_description
1 polymer ?
#
loop_
_entity_poly.entity_id
_entity_poly.type
_entity_poly.pdbx_seq_one_letter_code
_entity_poly.pdbx_strand_id
1 'polypeptide(L)'
;MKRVSLVIFLLLTSIFALPLKNGEHFVAPIPFGNGTVTMNFHTGLVPGYGWYSSVGSQEYNKPAVDSRLEGELIIPDAVTYQGINMEVLWISRGSFQSCPKLTKIHLPAKVESISDLAFQGCSSLREITIPVCCEVIYPRAFIGCTALRRVTFLSDLPPKSYNNDTFDEVTYSTATLVVPAQSSEEYLKNPISYRFRFHAETLPIYKDN
;
A
#
# COMPACT_ATOMS: atom_id res chain seq x y z
N MET A 1 -49.50 -3.31 -34.35
CA MET A 1 -49.50 -3.57 -32.90
C MET A 1 -48.08 -3.85 -32.42
N LYS A 2 -47.64 -3.18 -31.34
CA LYS A 2 -46.41 -3.39 -30.56
C LYS A 2 -45.06 -2.98 -31.18
N ARG A 3 -44.81 -1.69 -31.22
CA ARG A 3 -43.49 -1.08 -31.22
C ARG A 3 -43.46 0.01 -30.15
N VAL A 4 -43.62 -0.34 -28.88
CA VAL A 4 -43.50 0.58 -27.74
C VAL A 4 -42.91 -0.21 -26.60
N SER A 5 -41.65 -0.56 -26.68
CA SER A 5 -40.97 -1.15 -25.51
C SER A 5 -39.42 -1.09 -25.55
N LEU A 6 -38.84 -0.21 -26.38
CA LEU A 6 -37.38 -0.11 -26.43
C LEU A 6 -36.83 1.29 -26.12
N VAL A 7 -37.68 2.24 -25.74
CA VAL A 7 -37.25 3.61 -25.42
C VAL A 7 -37.23 3.90 -23.91
N ILE A 8 -37.81 3.02 -23.09
CA ILE A 8 -37.86 3.23 -21.62
C ILE A 8 -36.65 2.67 -20.89
N PHE A 9 -35.82 1.84 -21.54
CA PHE A 9 -34.62 1.24 -20.88
C PHE A 9 -33.35 2.09 -21.00
N LEU A 10 -33.35 3.17 -21.77
CA LEU A 10 -32.21 4.06 -21.98
C LEU A 10 -32.28 5.38 -21.18
N LEU A 11 -33.31 5.58 -20.38
CA LEU A 11 -33.51 6.82 -19.59
C LEU A 11 -33.34 6.63 -18.08
N LEU A 12 -32.91 5.42 -17.61
CA LEU A 12 -32.72 5.14 -16.19
C LEU A 12 -31.25 4.93 -15.78
N THR A 13 -30.31 5.24 -16.65
CA THR A 13 -28.88 5.17 -16.29
C THR A 13 -28.19 6.52 -16.08
N SER A 14 -28.92 7.62 -16.13
CA SER A 14 -28.48 8.85 -15.49
C SER A 14 -28.90 8.86 -14.01
N ILE A 15 -28.52 7.82 -13.27
CA ILE A 15 -28.36 7.99 -11.83
C ILE A 15 -27.28 9.07 -11.73
N PHE A 16 -27.69 10.26 -11.32
CA PHE A 16 -26.79 11.33 -10.92
C PHE A 16 -25.76 10.74 -9.98
N ALA A 17 -24.59 10.36 -10.50
CA ALA A 17 -23.46 10.08 -9.65
C ALA A 17 -23.25 11.37 -8.84
N LEU A 18 -23.49 11.30 -7.54
CA LEU A 18 -23.18 12.41 -6.66
C LEU A 18 -21.73 12.80 -6.93
N PRO A 19 -21.41 14.10 -6.97
CA PRO A 19 -20.02 14.48 -7.20
C PRO A 19 -19.15 13.84 -6.13
N LEU A 20 -18.05 13.21 -6.57
CA LEU A 20 -17.10 12.59 -5.69
C LEU A 20 -16.63 13.59 -4.63
N LYS A 21 -16.58 13.18 -3.37
CA LYS A 21 -16.13 14.03 -2.26
C LYS A 21 -14.75 13.62 -1.81
N ASN A 22 -13.92 14.59 -1.50
CA ASN A 22 -12.62 14.32 -0.87
C ASN A 22 -12.81 13.65 0.50
N GLY A 23 -12.09 12.54 0.74
CA GLY A 23 -12.24 11.75 1.96
C GLY A 23 -13.46 10.82 1.98
N GLU A 24 -14.17 10.64 0.88
CA GLU A 24 -15.29 9.72 0.81
C GLU A 24 -14.82 8.28 0.94
N HIS A 25 -15.52 7.54 1.79
CA HIS A 25 -15.21 6.14 2.11
C HIS A 25 -15.93 5.21 1.14
N PHE A 26 -15.23 4.22 0.62
CA PHE A 26 -15.83 3.18 -0.21
C PHE A 26 -15.14 1.84 -0.02
N VAL A 27 -15.77 0.78 -0.50
CA VAL A 27 -15.21 -0.56 -0.51
C VAL A 27 -15.10 -1.07 -1.94
N ALA A 28 -14.03 -1.80 -2.23
CA ALA A 28 -13.86 -2.45 -3.51
C ALA A 28 -13.49 -3.92 -3.33
N PRO A 29 -13.98 -4.82 -4.20
CA PRO A 29 -13.53 -6.19 -4.27
C PRO A 29 -12.13 -6.22 -4.90
N ILE A 30 -11.20 -6.88 -4.20
CA ILE A 30 -9.81 -7.04 -4.66
C ILE A 30 -9.56 -8.51 -4.92
N PRO A 31 -8.90 -8.89 -6.03
CA PRO A 31 -8.52 -10.27 -6.29
C PRO A 31 -7.70 -10.86 -5.15
N PHE A 32 -8.07 -12.05 -4.70
CA PHE A 32 -7.38 -12.76 -3.63
C PHE A 32 -7.48 -14.27 -3.83
N GLY A 33 -6.37 -14.92 -4.11
CA GLY A 33 -6.37 -16.33 -4.49
C GLY A 33 -7.29 -16.60 -5.69
N ASN A 34 -8.22 -17.54 -5.55
CA ASN A 34 -9.22 -17.86 -6.59
C ASN A 34 -10.53 -17.06 -6.43
N GLY A 35 -10.58 -16.07 -5.57
CA GLY A 35 -11.77 -15.28 -5.25
C GLY A 35 -11.48 -13.80 -5.10
N THR A 36 -12.24 -13.16 -4.24
CA THR A 36 -12.08 -11.73 -3.92
C THR A 36 -12.15 -11.51 -2.42
N VAL A 37 -11.47 -10.47 -1.96
CA VAL A 37 -11.60 -9.91 -0.62
C VAL A 37 -12.12 -8.48 -0.73
N THR A 38 -12.94 -8.06 0.21
CA THR A 38 -13.40 -6.68 0.27
C THR A 38 -12.37 -5.83 1.00
N MET A 39 -11.93 -4.76 0.36
CA MET A 39 -10.96 -3.80 0.93
C MET A 39 -11.58 -2.41 1.03
N ASN A 40 -11.27 -1.73 2.14
CA ASN A 40 -11.67 -0.35 2.37
C ASN A 40 -10.70 0.62 1.72
N PHE A 41 -11.26 1.64 1.08
CA PHE A 41 -10.54 2.77 0.48
C PHE A 41 -11.19 4.08 0.87
N HIS A 42 -10.48 5.18 0.69
CA HIS A 42 -11.05 6.51 0.67
C HIS A 42 -10.48 7.34 -0.47
N THR A 43 -11.28 8.29 -0.94
CA THR A 43 -10.94 9.17 -2.04
C THR A 43 -10.10 10.34 -1.55
N GLY A 44 -9.22 10.82 -2.41
CA GLY A 44 -8.48 12.06 -2.21
C GLY A 44 -8.45 12.88 -3.49
N LEU A 45 -8.31 14.18 -3.36
CA LEU A 45 -8.17 15.11 -4.49
C LEU A 45 -6.91 15.93 -4.31
N VAL A 46 -6.00 15.83 -5.27
CA VAL A 46 -4.83 16.71 -5.35
C VAL A 46 -5.11 17.76 -6.43
N PRO A 47 -5.17 19.05 -6.08
CA PRO A 47 -5.35 20.11 -7.07
C PRO A 47 -4.30 20.05 -8.16
N GLY A 48 -4.73 20.00 -9.42
CA GLY A 48 -3.86 19.89 -10.61
C GLY A 48 -3.48 18.45 -11.00
N TYR A 49 -3.65 17.45 -10.14
CA TYR A 49 -3.34 16.04 -10.44
C TYR A 49 -4.59 15.16 -10.56
N GLY A 50 -5.70 15.55 -9.93
CA GLY A 50 -6.94 14.81 -10.01
C GLY A 50 -7.25 13.94 -8.78
N TRP A 51 -8.17 12.99 -8.97
CA TRP A 51 -8.60 12.06 -7.92
C TRP A 51 -7.63 10.90 -7.75
N TYR A 52 -7.36 10.53 -6.50
CA TYR A 52 -6.62 9.35 -6.11
C TYR A 52 -7.39 8.56 -5.04
N SER A 53 -6.93 7.35 -4.74
CA SER A 53 -7.43 6.57 -3.63
C SER A 53 -6.32 6.24 -2.64
N SER A 54 -6.72 6.02 -1.39
CA SER A 54 -5.85 5.51 -0.33
C SER A 54 -6.45 4.24 0.24
N VAL A 55 -5.60 3.25 0.53
CA VAL A 55 -6.01 2.05 1.25
C VAL A 55 -6.29 2.39 2.69
N GLY A 56 -7.39 1.87 3.22
CA GLY A 56 -7.75 2.01 4.63
C GLY A 56 -9.00 2.82 4.87
N SER A 57 -9.32 2.96 6.16
CA SER A 57 -10.43 3.73 6.67
C SER A 57 -9.89 5.01 7.29
N GLN A 58 -10.63 6.12 7.21
CA GLN A 58 -10.36 7.30 8.02
C GLN A 58 -10.75 7.07 9.50
N GLU A 59 -11.49 6.01 9.78
CA GLU A 59 -11.82 5.64 11.15
C GLU A 59 -10.58 5.11 11.87
N TYR A 60 -10.31 5.66 13.04
CA TYR A 60 -9.20 5.25 13.88
C TYR A 60 -9.28 3.74 14.20
N ASN A 61 -8.19 3.00 13.97
CA ASN A 61 -8.05 1.56 14.25
C ASN A 61 -8.98 0.61 13.46
N LYS A 62 -9.50 1.02 12.31
CA LYS A 62 -10.25 0.11 11.44
C LYS A 62 -9.38 -0.35 10.28
N PRO A 63 -8.99 -1.62 10.23
CA PRO A 63 -8.19 -2.17 9.13
C PRO A 63 -8.90 -2.07 7.78
N ALA A 64 -8.10 -2.02 6.71
CA ALA A 64 -8.61 -2.01 5.34
C ALA A 64 -9.27 -3.34 4.95
N VAL A 65 -8.85 -4.43 5.58
CA VAL A 65 -9.29 -5.81 5.31
C VAL A 65 -9.67 -6.51 6.62
N ASP A 66 -10.32 -7.67 6.50
CA ASP A 66 -10.51 -8.57 7.66
C ASP A 66 -9.12 -9.00 8.18
N SER A 67 -8.87 -8.79 9.46
CA SER A 67 -7.60 -9.15 10.12
C SER A 67 -7.31 -10.65 10.13
N ARG A 68 -8.30 -11.50 9.82
CA ARG A 68 -8.14 -12.95 9.67
C ARG A 68 -7.61 -13.37 8.31
N LEU A 69 -7.43 -12.40 7.38
CA LEU A 69 -6.91 -12.67 6.05
C LEU A 69 -5.57 -13.40 6.12
N GLU A 70 -5.46 -14.50 5.38
CA GLU A 70 -4.30 -15.40 5.43
C GLU A 70 -3.67 -15.54 4.04
N GLY A 71 -2.34 -15.45 3.98
CA GLY A 71 -1.61 -15.68 2.74
C GLY A 71 -1.10 -14.40 2.08
N GLU A 72 -1.16 -14.34 0.76
CA GLU A 72 -0.60 -13.28 -0.07
C GLU A 72 -1.71 -12.34 -0.56
N LEU A 73 -1.52 -11.04 -0.41
CA LEU A 73 -2.44 -10.00 -0.86
C LEU A 73 -1.78 -9.13 -1.91
N ILE A 74 -2.49 -8.87 -3.01
CA ILE A 74 -2.07 -7.93 -4.05
C ILE A 74 -3.01 -6.72 -3.98
N ILE A 75 -2.46 -5.55 -3.64
CA ILE A 75 -3.20 -4.29 -3.71
C ILE A 75 -3.09 -3.79 -5.16
N PRO A 76 -4.20 -3.51 -5.85
CA PRO A 76 -4.17 -3.04 -7.23
C PRO A 76 -3.57 -1.64 -7.33
N ASP A 77 -2.95 -1.31 -8.46
CA ASP A 77 -2.40 0.02 -8.74
C ASP A 77 -3.48 1.11 -8.81
N ALA A 78 -4.70 0.72 -9.17
CA ALA A 78 -5.84 1.62 -9.24
C ALA A 78 -7.15 0.92 -8.89
N VAL A 79 -8.12 1.69 -8.44
CA VAL A 79 -9.48 1.24 -8.15
C VAL A 79 -10.50 2.17 -8.79
N THR A 80 -11.64 1.62 -9.20
CA THR A 80 -12.72 2.39 -9.79
C THR A 80 -13.86 2.57 -8.78
N TYR A 81 -14.25 3.82 -8.56
CA TYR A 81 -15.39 4.18 -7.74
C TYR A 81 -16.24 5.25 -8.44
N GLN A 82 -17.55 5.06 -8.52
CA GLN A 82 -18.47 5.95 -9.24
C GLN A 82 -18.05 6.26 -10.69
N GLY A 83 -17.44 5.28 -11.39
CA GLY A 83 -16.98 5.44 -12.77
C GLY A 83 -15.64 6.18 -12.92
N ILE A 84 -15.03 6.64 -11.84
CA ILE A 84 -13.71 7.29 -11.84
C ILE A 84 -12.67 6.26 -11.44
N ASN A 85 -11.66 6.07 -12.31
CA ASN A 85 -10.50 5.25 -12.01
C ASN A 85 -9.47 6.10 -11.26
N MET A 86 -9.07 5.65 -10.07
CA MET A 86 -8.17 6.38 -9.17
C MET A 86 -6.96 5.52 -8.85
N GLU A 87 -5.77 6.07 -9.03
CA GLU A 87 -4.53 5.43 -8.59
C GLU A 87 -4.49 5.31 -7.07
N VAL A 88 -3.93 4.22 -6.58
CA VAL A 88 -3.72 3.99 -5.14
C VAL A 88 -2.37 4.58 -4.77
N LEU A 89 -2.37 5.73 -4.11
CA LEU A 89 -1.14 6.47 -3.79
C LEU A 89 -0.69 6.33 -2.34
N TRP A 90 -1.59 6.04 -1.41
CA TRP A 90 -1.24 6.01 0.01
C TRP A 90 -1.75 4.74 0.71
N ILE A 91 -0.93 4.23 1.63
CA ILE A 91 -1.35 3.22 2.60
C ILE A 91 -1.61 3.94 3.91
N SER A 92 -2.86 4.06 4.28
CA SER A 92 -3.29 4.86 5.43
C SER A 92 -2.92 4.19 6.75
N ARG A 93 -3.03 4.98 7.82
CA ARG A 93 -2.76 4.53 9.18
C ARG A 93 -3.53 3.26 9.53
N GLY A 94 -2.81 2.26 10.06
CA GLY A 94 -3.42 1.02 10.56
C GLY A 94 -4.11 0.16 9.50
N SER A 95 -3.92 0.41 8.19
CA SER A 95 -4.63 -0.29 7.10
C SER A 95 -4.57 -1.80 7.20
N PHE A 96 -3.45 -2.35 7.64
CA PHE A 96 -3.24 -3.78 7.84
C PHE A 96 -2.85 -4.12 9.29
N GLN A 97 -3.22 -3.25 10.22
CA GLN A 97 -2.93 -3.46 11.63
C GLN A 97 -3.55 -4.77 12.12
N SER A 98 -2.75 -5.58 12.83
CA SER A 98 -3.18 -6.85 13.39
C SER A 98 -3.71 -7.86 12.36
N CYS A 99 -3.03 -7.98 11.21
CA CYS A 99 -3.23 -9.04 10.23
C CYS A 99 -2.13 -10.12 10.39
N PRO A 100 -2.16 -10.94 11.46
CA PRO A 100 -1.05 -11.81 11.84
C PRO A 100 -0.81 -12.98 10.87
N LYS A 101 -1.79 -13.31 10.03
CA LYS A 101 -1.69 -14.42 9.07
C LYS A 101 -1.30 -13.99 7.66
N LEU A 102 -1.16 -12.69 7.41
CA LEU A 102 -0.72 -12.16 6.13
C LEU A 102 0.76 -12.47 5.96
N THR A 103 1.12 -13.25 4.94
CA THR A 103 2.50 -13.73 4.73
C THR A 103 3.27 -12.91 3.72
N LYS A 104 2.55 -12.27 2.77
CA LYS A 104 3.10 -11.40 1.74
C LYS A 104 2.09 -10.35 1.32
N ILE A 105 2.58 -9.17 0.99
CA ILE A 105 1.76 -8.10 0.44
C ILE A 105 2.50 -7.41 -0.70
N HIS A 106 1.78 -7.20 -1.81
CA HIS A 106 2.28 -6.42 -2.94
C HIS A 106 1.67 -5.03 -2.88
N LEU A 107 2.52 -4.05 -2.76
CA LEU A 107 2.14 -2.64 -2.76
C LEU A 107 1.97 -2.15 -4.20
N PRO A 108 1.03 -1.23 -4.46
CA PRO A 108 0.92 -0.55 -5.74
C PRO A 108 2.21 0.18 -6.12
N ALA A 109 2.53 0.17 -7.42
CA ALA A 109 3.79 0.74 -7.91
C ALA A 109 3.94 2.24 -7.64
N LYS A 110 2.82 2.97 -7.55
CA LYS A 110 2.78 4.43 -7.34
C LYS A 110 2.53 4.85 -5.90
N VAL A 111 2.63 3.95 -4.93
CA VAL A 111 2.49 4.34 -3.52
C VAL A 111 3.57 5.35 -3.14
N GLU A 112 3.14 6.54 -2.72
CA GLU A 112 4.00 7.66 -2.32
C GLU A 112 4.28 7.66 -0.81
N SER A 113 3.34 7.12 0.00
CA SER A 113 3.55 7.06 1.45
C SER A 113 2.92 5.84 2.12
N ILE A 114 3.60 5.38 3.18
CA ILE A 114 3.13 4.35 4.09
C ILE A 114 2.99 4.99 5.46
N SER A 115 1.75 5.08 5.94
CA SER A 115 1.44 5.81 7.17
C SER A 115 1.79 5.02 8.43
N ASP A 116 1.71 5.71 9.56
CA ASP A 116 1.94 5.20 10.91
C ASP A 116 1.11 3.92 11.18
N LEU A 117 1.73 2.89 11.76
CA LEU A 117 1.10 1.62 12.13
C LEU A 117 0.48 0.83 10.95
N ALA A 118 0.77 1.19 9.70
CA ALA A 118 0.09 0.62 8.52
C ALA A 118 0.11 -0.91 8.51
N PHE A 119 1.20 -1.54 8.92
CA PHE A 119 1.38 -3.00 8.99
C PHE A 119 1.69 -3.48 10.41
N GLN A 120 1.33 -2.70 11.43
CA GLN A 120 1.60 -3.09 12.81
C GLN A 120 1.03 -4.47 13.14
N GLY A 121 1.88 -5.38 13.65
CA GLY A 121 1.43 -6.69 14.08
C GLY A 121 1.15 -7.70 12.96
N CYS A 122 1.62 -7.45 11.73
CA CYS A 122 1.64 -8.43 10.65
C CYS A 122 2.75 -9.48 10.92
N SER A 123 2.58 -10.26 11.98
CA SER A 123 3.65 -11.12 12.54
C SER A 123 4.10 -12.25 11.63
N SER A 124 3.34 -12.62 10.59
CA SER A 124 3.71 -13.62 9.59
C SER A 124 4.27 -13.02 8.29
N LEU A 125 4.31 -11.69 8.15
CA LEU A 125 4.82 -11.03 6.96
C LEU A 125 6.33 -11.31 6.82
N ARG A 126 6.75 -11.95 5.72
CA ARG A 126 8.12 -12.42 5.53
C ARG A 126 8.99 -11.48 4.71
N GLU A 127 8.37 -10.79 3.76
CA GLU A 127 9.05 -9.86 2.87
C GLU A 127 8.16 -8.67 2.54
N ILE A 128 8.81 -7.54 2.29
CA ILE A 128 8.15 -6.33 1.80
C ILE A 128 9.04 -5.67 0.75
N THR A 129 8.41 -5.22 -0.35
CA THR A 129 9.05 -4.40 -1.36
C THR A 129 8.43 -3.02 -1.34
N ILE A 130 9.26 -2.02 -1.09
CA ILE A 130 8.89 -0.60 -1.05
C ILE A 130 9.06 -0.04 -2.47
N PRO A 131 7.99 0.44 -3.10
CA PRO A 131 8.03 0.90 -4.49
C PRO A 131 8.87 2.16 -4.67
N VAL A 132 9.28 2.40 -5.93
CA VAL A 132 10.17 3.52 -6.30
C VAL A 132 9.59 4.90 -5.94
N CYS A 133 8.27 5.05 -6.00
CA CYS A 133 7.58 6.31 -5.72
C CYS A 133 7.41 6.59 -4.21
N CYS A 134 7.77 5.65 -3.33
CA CYS A 134 7.55 5.82 -1.89
C CYS A 134 8.55 6.83 -1.30
N GLU A 135 8.07 8.02 -1.03
CA GLU A 135 8.87 9.13 -0.50
C GLU A 135 8.94 9.15 1.04
N VAL A 136 7.90 8.61 1.70
CA VAL A 136 7.77 8.70 3.15
C VAL A 136 7.26 7.40 3.76
N ILE A 137 7.94 6.93 4.81
CA ILE A 137 7.45 5.87 5.69
C ILE A 137 7.36 6.43 7.10
N TYR A 138 6.15 6.43 7.64
CA TYR A 138 5.89 6.98 8.95
C TYR A 138 6.30 6.03 10.09
N PRO A 139 6.44 6.56 11.32
CA PRO A 139 6.85 5.78 12.48
C PRO A 139 6.01 4.52 12.69
N ARG A 140 6.67 3.46 13.16
CA ARG A 140 6.03 2.19 13.54
C ARG A 140 5.21 1.51 12.44
N ALA A 141 5.46 1.86 11.16
CA ALA A 141 4.71 1.29 10.04
C ALA A 141 4.77 -0.25 10.01
N PHE A 142 5.90 -0.84 10.40
CA PHE A 142 6.14 -2.28 10.39
C PHE A 142 6.47 -2.86 11.78
N ILE A 143 6.11 -2.16 12.86
CA ILE A 143 6.35 -2.69 14.22
C ILE A 143 5.51 -3.95 14.44
N GLY A 144 6.05 -5.00 15.04
CA GLY A 144 5.37 -6.29 15.22
C GLY A 144 5.41 -7.21 14.00
N CYS A 145 6.12 -6.85 12.92
CA CYS A 145 6.36 -7.73 11.76
C CYS A 145 7.53 -8.69 12.03
N THR A 146 7.44 -9.48 13.08
CA THR A 146 8.56 -10.27 13.63
C THR A 146 9.07 -11.39 12.73
N ALA A 147 8.29 -11.82 11.72
CA ALA A 147 8.72 -12.77 10.71
C ALA A 147 9.44 -12.13 9.52
N LEU A 148 9.58 -10.81 9.47
CA LEU A 148 10.15 -10.10 8.32
C LEU A 148 11.65 -10.45 8.19
N ARG A 149 12.03 -10.94 7.00
CA ARG A 149 13.40 -11.40 6.69
C ARG A 149 13.99 -10.71 5.47
N ARG A 150 13.16 -10.02 4.70
CA ARG A 150 13.62 -9.29 3.50
C ARG A 150 12.87 -7.98 3.37
N VAL A 151 13.62 -6.88 3.32
CA VAL A 151 13.11 -5.53 3.07
C VAL A 151 13.81 -5.00 1.84
N THR A 152 13.05 -4.79 0.77
CA THR A 152 13.57 -4.30 -0.51
C THR A 152 13.10 -2.88 -0.75
N PHE A 153 14.01 -1.98 -1.02
CA PHE A 153 13.70 -0.64 -1.52
C PHE A 153 14.08 -0.54 -3.01
N LEU A 154 13.14 -0.08 -3.82
CA LEU A 154 13.35 0.06 -5.26
C LEU A 154 13.85 1.44 -5.67
N SER A 155 13.68 2.45 -4.80
CA SER A 155 14.10 3.82 -5.06
C SER A 155 15.61 3.99 -4.89
N ASP A 156 16.22 4.85 -5.70
CA ASP A 156 17.59 5.28 -5.53
C ASP A 156 17.79 6.19 -4.32
N LEU A 157 16.73 6.83 -3.85
CA LEU A 157 16.74 7.64 -2.64
C LEU A 157 15.96 6.95 -1.54
N PRO A 158 16.54 6.80 -0.34
CA PRO A 158 15.81 6.24 0.79
C PRO A 158 14.64 7.13 1.16
N PRO A 159 13.46 6.54 1.47
CA PRO A 159 12.30 7.31 1.90
C PRO A 159 12.60 8.07 3.20
N LYS A 160 11.96 9.21 3.37
CA LYS A 160 12.01 9.97 4.62
C LYS A 160 11.39 9.14 5.74
N SER A 161 12.06 9.12 6.89
CA SER A 161 11.52 8.59 8.14
C SER A 161 11.74 9.59 9.25
N TYR A 162 10.71 9.82 10.05
CA TYR A 162 10.78 10.82 11.11
C TYR A 162 11.35 10.28 12.43
N ASN A 163 11.34 8.94 12.60
CA ASN A 163 11.87 8.26 13.78
C ASN A 163 12.58 6.97 13.37
N ASN A 164 13.39 6.42 14.28
CA ASN A 164 14.13 5.18 14.07
C ASN A 164 13.35 3.92 14.48
N ASP A 165 12.01 3.99 14.55
CA ASP A 165 11.13 2.93 15.03
C ASP A 165 10.21 2.36 13.95
N THR A 166 10.59 2.52 12.67
CA THR A 166 9.82 1.99 11.54
C THR A 166 9.66 0.47 11.60
N PHE A 167 10.71 -0.24 12.01
CA PHE A 167 10.75 -1.69 12.18
C PHE A 167 11.14 -2.07 13.61
N ASP A 168 10.90 -3.36 13.97
CA ASP A 168 11.38 -3.92 15.23
C ASP A 168 12.90 -4.14 15.26
N GLU A 169 13.47 -4.20 16.48
CA GLU A 169 14.85 -4.63 16.69
C GLU A 169 15.14 -6.01 16.08
N VAL A 170 14.17 -6.92 16.14
CA VAL A 170 14.29 -8.24 15.53
C VAL A 170 14.45 -8.11 14.02
N THR A 171 13.64 -7.29 13.36
CA THR A 171 13.75 -7.06 11.91
C THR A 171 15.10 -6.43 11.56
N TYR A 172 15.52 -5.38 12.27
CA TYR A 172 16.83 -4.75 12.04
C TYR A 172 18.00 -5.71 12.22
N SER A 173 17.86 -6.70 13.10
CA SER A 173 18.95 -7.66 13.41
C SER A 173 18.95 -8.91 12.53
N THR A 174 17.81 -9.27 11.90
CA THR A 174 17.65 -10.55 11.18
C THR A 174 17.28 -10.43 9.71
N ALA A 175 16.70 -9.31 9.29
CA ALA A 175 16.28 -9.16 7.91
C ALA A 175 17.43 -8.71 7.00
N THR A 176 17.40 -9.19 5.77
CA THR A 176 18.25 -8.70 4.68
C THR A 176 17.66 -7.41 4.12
N LEU A 177 18.47 -6.36 4.11
CA LEU A 177 18.18 -5.12 3.40
C LEU A 177 18.62 -5.25 1.94
N VAL A 178 17.73 -4.96 1.00
CA VAL A 178 18.01 -4.96 -0.43
C VAL A 178 17.78 -3.56 -0.98
N VAL A 179 18.78 -2.99 -1.62
CA VAL A 179 18.75 -1.63 -2.16
C VAL A 179 19.40 -1.58 -3.55
N PRO A 180 19.13 -0.54 -4.37
CA PRO A 180 19.84 -0.34 -5.62
C PRO A 180 21.35 -0.20 -5.38
N ALA A 181 22.17 -0.82 -6.23
CA ALA A 181 23.62 -0.89 -6.04
C ALA A 181 24.27 0.49 -5.94
N GLN A 182 23.81 1.43 -6.77
CA GLN A 182 24.32 2.80 -6.83
C GLN A 182 23.98 3.64 -5.58
N SER A 183 23.00 3.20 -4.78
CA SER A 183 22.45 3.97 -3.67
C SER A 183 22.81 3.39 -2.30
N SER A 184 23.65 2.36 -2.25
CA SER A 184 23.97 1.63 -1.01
C SER A 184 24.54 2.54 0.09
N GLU A 185 25.40 3.53 -0.26
CA GLU A 185 25.94 4.47 0.73
C GLU A 185 24.88 5.39 1.35
N GLU A 186 23.92 5.86 0.56
CA GLU A 186 22.83 6.71 1.03
C GLU A 186 21.94 5.95 2.02
N TYR A 187 21.61 4.69 1.70
CA TYR A 187 20.84 3.84 2.58
C TYR A 187 21.58 3.51 3.88
N LEU A 188 22.88 3.28 3.84
CA LEU A 188 23.67 3.02 5.07
C LEU A 188 23.73 4.20 6.04
N LYS A 189 23.50 5.41 5.56
CA LYS A 189 23.47 6.65 6.38
C LYS A 189 22.06 7.04 6.82
N ASN A 190 21.01 6.48 6.21
CA ASN A 190 19.64 6.89 6.44
C ASN A 190 19.05 6.28 7.73
N PRO A 191 18.29 7.05 8.54
CA PRO A 191 17.67 6.57 9.78
C PRO A 191 16.81 5.31 9.63
N ILE A 192 16.15 5.12 8.48
CA ILE A 192 15.29 3.96 8.24
C ILE A 192 16.07 2.66 8.06
N SER A 193 17.32 2.73 7.62
CA SER A 193 18.06 1.56 7.11
C SER A 193 19.42 1.32 7.76
N TYR A 194 20.06 2.34 8.36
CA TYR A 194 21.41 2.17 8.94
C TYR A 194 21.50 1.11 10.06
N ARG A 195 20.38 0.74 10.65
CA ARG A 195 20.29 -0.25 11.74
C ARG A 195 20.25 -1.69 11.25
N PHE A 196 20.04 -1.94 9.94
CA PHE A 196 20.13 -3.29 9.41
C PHE A 196 21.56 -3.82 9.51
N ARG A 197 21.76 -4.80 10.36
CA ARG A 197 23.09 -5.32 10.72
C ARG A 197 23.63 -6.34 9.73
N PHE A 198 22.78 -6.97 8.92
CA PHE A 198 23.16 -8.05 8.03
C PHE A 198 22.74 -7.79 6.59
N HIS A 199 23.77 -7.79 5.72
CA HIS A 199 23.70 -7.92 4.26
C HIS A 199 22.84 -6.91 3.52
N ALA A 200 23.46 -5.81 3.15
CA ALA A 200 22.96 -5.05 2.00
C ALA A 200 23.21 -5.91 0.75
N GLU A 201 22.20 -6.63 0.27
CA GLU A 201 22.19 -7.14 -1.08
C GLU A 201 21.85 -5.99 -2.02
N THR A 202 22.57 -5.90 -3.13
CA THR A 202 22.31 -4.87 -4.12
C THR A 202 21.47 -5.44 -5.27
N LEU A 203 20.45 -4.68 -5.68
CA LEU A 203 19.73 -4.98 -6.91
C LEU A 203 20.67 -4.80 -8.10
N PRO A 204 20.59 -5.65 -9.14
CA PRO A 204 21.37 -5.46 -10.34
C PRO A 204 21.07 -4.08 -10.95
N ILE A 205 22.09 -3.42 -11.48
CA ILE A 205 21.92 -2.17 -12.22
C ILE A 205 21.16 -2.52 -13.51
N TYR A 206 19.88 -2.15 -13.57
CA TYR A 206 19.16 -2.13 -14.84
C TYR A 206 19.71 -0.95 -15.62
N LYS A 207 20.50 -1.25 -16.66
CA LYS A 207 20.79 -0.27 -17.71
C LYS A 207 19.57 -0.25 -18.60
N ASP A 208 18.80 0.82 -18.55
CA ASP A 208 17.79 1.09 -19.59
C ASP A 208 18.50 1.10 -20.94
N ASN A 209 18.09 0.19 -21.82
CA ASN A 209 18.54 0.18 -23.22
C ASN A 209 17.65 1.09 -24.05
#